data_9b5385c7c04181454239d176422ae61d
#
_entry.id   9b5385c7c04181454239d176422ae61d
#
_cell.length_a   1.000
_cell.length_b   1.000
_cell.length_c   1.000
_cell.angle_alpha   90.00
_cell.angle_beta   90.00
_cell.angle_gamma   90.00
#
_symmetry.space_group_name_H-M   'P 1'
#
loop_
_entity.id
_entity.type
_entity.pdbx_description
1 polymer ?
#
loop_
_entity_poly.entity_id
_entity_poly.type
_entity_poly.pdbx_seq_one_letter_code
_entity_poly.pdbx_strand_id
1 'polypeptide(L)'
;MGNKGFYTVPFVWSRSVWVITFSFFILWVGISAFMLYEIFTQTENTNSLIGLIVFNLIMLPTMLACEGLAPQRLEIGESQIVVLRRYQSIVIDRNEIKSIEKLPENAMRGAIRTGGVGGLFGFYGKYYTRSIGSFSLYATGSKNLFLIRKWDGKNVVIACAEPDKMEYLKL
;
A
#
# COMPACT_ATOMS: atom_id res chain seq x y z
N MET A 1 -33.89 8.95 -4.51
CA MET A 1 -32.74 8.53 -3.67
C MET A 1 -31.56 9.37 -4.10
N GLY A 2 -31.22 10.41 -3.33
CA GLY A 2 -30.14 11.35 -3.66
C GLY A 2 -28.80 10.65 -3.68
N ASN A 3 -28.06 10.90 -4.73
CA ASN A 3 -26.68 10.47 -4.90
C ASN A 3 -25.85 11.16 -3.81
N LYS A 4 -25.62 10.46 -2.68
CA LYS A 4 -24.79 10.97 -1.59
C LYS A 4 -23.37 11.06 -2.14
N GLY A 5 -22.91 12.31 -2.33
CA GLY A 5 -21.66 12.60 -2.99
C GLY A 5 -20.47 11.96 -2.29
N PHE A 6 -19.84 11.00 -2.96
CA PHE A 6 -18.52 10.50 -2.59
C PHE A 6 -17.48 11.38 -3.26
N TYR A 7 -16.52 11.87 -2.48
CA TYR A 7 -15.31 12.48 -3.03
C TYR A 7 -14.29 11.38 -3.28
N THR A 8 -13.91 11.21 -4.52
CA THR A 8 -12.88 10.22 -4.89
C THR A 8 -11.54 10.92 -5.03
N VAL A 9 -10.57 10.51 -4.23
CA VAL A 9 -9.20 11.03 -4.22
C VAL A 9 -8.25 9.90 -4.64
N PRO A 10 -7.46 10.07 -5.72
CA PRO A 10 -6.48 9.06 -6.12
C PRO A 10 -5.31 9.01 -5.14
N PHE A 11 -4.74 7.82 -4.93
CA PHE A 11 -3.44 7.69 -4.27
C PHE A 11 -2.34 8.00 -5.28
N VAL A 12 -1.58 9.06 -5.01
CA VAL A 12 -0.44 9.47 -5.84
C VAL A 12 0.83 8.83 -5.30
N TRP A 13 1.55 8.12 -6.13
CA TRP A 13 2.81 7.49 -5.75
C TRP A 13 3.87 8.53 -5.38
N SER A 14 4.47 8.38 -4.22
CA SER A 14 5.63 9.15 -3.82
C SER A 14 6.87 8.71 -4.61
N ARG A 15 7.89 9.57 -4.64
CA ARG A 15 9.17 9.25 -5.29
C ARG A 15 9.80 7.95 -4.77
N SER A 16 9.66 7.68 -3.47
CA SER A 16 10.18 6.44 -2.86
C SER A 16 9.46 5.19 -3.38
N VAL A 17 8.13 5.23 -3.52
CA VAL A 17 7.34 4.12 -4.10
C VAL A 17 7.76 3.86 -5.54
N TRP A 18 7.93 4.93 -6.35
CA TRP A 18 8.43 4.82 -7.72
C TRP A 18 9.79 4.13 -7.76
N VAL A 19 10.77 4.65 -7.02
CA VAL A 19 12.14 4.12 -7.00
C VAL A 19 12.15 2.66 -6.57
N ILE A 20 11.49 2.31 -5.47
CA ILE A 20 11.47 0.93 -4.96
C ILE A 20 10.81 -0.02 -5.97
N THR A 21 9.66 0.36 -6.52
CA THR A 21 8.92 -0.48 -7.47
C THR A 21 9.71 -0.71 -8.75
N PHE A 22 10.29 0.35 -9.34
CA PHE A 22 11.09 0.21 -10.56
C PHE A 22 12.40 -0.54 -10.32
N SER A 23 13.11 -0.29 -9.21
CA SER A 23 14.32 -1.04 -8.87
C SER A 23 14.03 -2.53 -8.75
N PHE A 24 12.89 -2.87 -8.16
CA PHE A 24 12.45 -4.26 -8.02
C PHE A 24 12.16 -4.91 -9.39
N PHE A 25 11.49 -4.18 -10.30
CA PHE A 25 11.25 -4.66 -11.66
C PHE A 25 12.55 -4.87 -12.45
N ILE A 26 13.48 -3.91 -12.37
CA ILE A 26 14.78 -4.01 -13.04
C ILE A 26 15.54 -5.25 -12.53
N LEU A 27 15.56 -5.45 -11.22
CA LEU A 27 16.20 -6.60 -10.61
C LEU A 27 15.57 -7.91 -11.06
N TRP A 28 14.23 -8.00 -11.04
CA TRP A 28 13.50 -9.19 -11.47
C TRP A 28 13.76 -9.53 -12.95
N VAL A 29 13.65 -8.54 -13.84
CA VAL A 29 13.92 -8.71 -15.26
C VAL A 29 15.39 -9.07 -15.49
N GLY A 30 16.33 -8.41 -14.80
CA GLY A 30 17.77 -8.67 -14.91
C GLY A 30 18.13 -10.12 -14.49
N ILE A 31 17.60 -10.59 -13.38
CA ILE A 31 17.82 -11.99 -12.94
C ILE A 31 17.22 -12.98 -13.96
N SER A 32 15.99 -12.73 -14.43
CA SER A 32 15.35 -13.61 -15.41
C SER A 32 16.12 -13.63 -16.74
N ALA A 33 16.61 -12.49 -17.21
CA ALA A 33 17.42 -12.37 -18.42
C ALA A 33 18.78 -13.08 -18.26
N PHE A 34 19.43 -12.95 -17.10
CA PHE A 34 20.67 -13.65 -16.80
C PHE A 34 20.47 -15.18 -16.83
N MET A 35 19.42 -15.69 -16.18
CA MET A 35 19.10 -17.13 -16.23
C MET A 35 18.79 -17.62 -17.64
N LEU A 36 18.09 -16.83 -18.43
CA LEU A 36 17.87 -17.13 -19.86
C LEU A 36 19.18 -17.20 -20.64
N TYR A 37 20.08 -16.22 -20.44
CA TYR A 37 21.40 -16.22 -21.09
C TYR A 37 22.18 -17.49 -20.75
N GLU A 38 22.20 -17.94 -19.50
CA GLU A 38 22.86 -19.19 -19.11
C GLU A 38 22.26 -20.42 -19.83
N ILE A 39 20.93 -20.48 -19.98
CA ILE A 39 20.26 -21.57 -20.69
C ILE A 39 20.72 -21.66 -22.16
N PHE A 40 20.88 -20.50 -22.82
CA PHE A 40 21.28 -20.46 -24.24
C PHE A 40 22.78 -20.68 -24.48
N THR A 41 23.62 -20.42 -23.49
CA THR A 41 25.10 -20.52 -23.65
C THR A 41 25.69 -21.81 -23.12
N GLN A 42 25.02 -22.48 -22.19
CA GLN A 42 25.51 -23.74 -21.61
C GLN A 42 24.64 -24.92 -22.06
N THR A 43 25.27 -25.86 -22.76
CA THR A 43 24.60 -26.93 -23.53
C THR A 43 23.82 -27.97 -22.68
N GLU A 44 23.97 -28.02 -21.35
CA GLU A 44 23.26 -28.95 -20.46
C GLU A 44 22.87 -28.30 -19.13
N ASN A 45 22.11 -27.22 -19.16
CA ASN A 45 21.76 -26.53 -17.91
C ASN A 45 20.27 -26.66 -17.52
N THR A 46 19.82 -27.89 -17.30
CA THR A 46 18.48 -28.20 -16.79
C THR A 46 18.21 -27.45 -15.46
N ASN A 47 19.23 -27.24 -14.63
CA ASN A 47 19.09 -26.55 -13.35
C ASN A 47 18.73 -25.06 -13.53
N SER A 48 19.30 -24.38 -14.52
CA SER A 48 18.95 -22.98 -14.82
C SER A 48 17.53 -22.84 -15.35
N LEU A 49 17.05 -23.78 -16.15
CA LEU A 49 15.66 -23.81 -16.61
C LEU A 49 14.67 -23.99 -15.45
N ILE A 50 14.93 -24.96 -14.56
CA ILE A 50 14.12 -25.19 -13.38
C ILE A 50 14.16 -23.94 -12.48
N GLY A 51 15.34 -23.37 -12.25
CA GLY A 51 15.52 -22.15 -11.48
C GLY A 51 14.71 -20.98 -12.04
N LEU A 52 14.74 -20.75 -13.35
CA LEU A 52 13.96 -19.70 -14.02
C LEU A 52 12.45 -19.91 -13.82
N ILE A 53 11.97 -21.13 -13.99
CA ILE A 53 10.55 -21.44 -13.81
C ILE A 53 10.13 -21.21 -12.36
N VAL A 54 10.87 -21.75 -11.39
CA VAL A 54 10.54 -21.63 -9.96
C VAL A 54 10.63 -20.16 -9.52
N PHE A 55 11.65 -19.42 -9.96
CA PHE A 55 11.81 -18.01 -9.64
C PHE A 55 10.61 -17.19 -10.13
N ASN A 56 10.21 -17.35 -11.40
CA ASN A 56 9.08 -16.61 -11.95
C ASN A 56 7.72 -17.09 -11.40
N LEU A 57 7.58 -18.37 -11.06
CA LEU A 57 6.38 -18.92 -10.43
C LEU A 57 6.13 -18.32 -9.04
N ILE A 58 7.19 -17.92 -8.33
CA ILE A 58 7.09 -17.24 -7.03
C ILE A 58 6.93 -15.72 -7.22
N MET A 59 7.74 -15.13 -8.10
CA MET A 59 7.79 -13.68 -8.26
C MET A 59 6.53 -13.09 -8.86
N LEU A 60 5.98 -13.72 -9.90
CA LEU A 60 4.80 -13.21 -10.59
C LEU A 60 3.56 -13.15 -9.69
N PRO A 61 3.14 -14.22 -8.99
CA PRO A 61 2.03 -14.15 -8.05
C PRO A 61 2.28 -13.15 -6.90
N THR A 62 3.51 -13.06 -6.40
CA THR A 62 3.87 -12.10 -5.35
C THR A 62 3.67 -10.66 -5.83
N MET A 63 4.10 -10.33 -7.03
CA MET A 63 3.92 -9.02 -7.64
C MET A 63 2.43 -8.69 -7.83
N LEU A 64 1.65 -9.63 -8.38
CA LEU A 64 0.22 -9.46 -8.58
C LEU A 64 -0.51 -9.27 -7.23
N ALA A 65 -0.14 -10.03 -6.21
CA ALA A 65 -0.70 -9.88 -4.87
C ALA A 65 -0.37 -8.51 -4.26
N CYS A 66 0.89 -8.06 -4.38
CA CYS A 66 1.30 -6.75 -3.89
C CYS A 66 0.56 -5.62 -4.62
N GLU A 67 0.44 -5.67 -5.94
CA GLU A 67 -0.28 -4.67 -6.72
C GLU A 67 -1.78 -4.68 -6.38
N GLY A 68 -2.40 -5.85 -6.32
CA GLY A 68 -3.83 -5.97 -6.06
C GLY A 68 -4.26 -5.57 -4.65
N LEU A 69 -3.35 -5.61 -3.66
CA LEU A 69 -3.59 -5.17 -2.29
C LEU A 69 -3.16 -3.71 -2.05
N ALA A 70 -2.49 -3.07 -3.01
CA ALA A 70 -2.07 -1.67 -2.90
C ALA A 70 -3.28 -0.72 -2.94
N PRO A 71 -3.27 0.36 -2.15
CA PRO A 71 -4.35 1.36 -2.17
C PRO A 71 -4.31 2.14 -3.48
N GLN A 72 -5.45 2.20 -4.18
CA GLN A 72 -5.58 2.86 -5.48
C GLN A 72 -6.34 4.18 -5.39
N ARG A 73 -7.47 4.19 -4.69
CA ARG A 73 -8.34 5.37 -4.52
C ARG A 73 -8.90 5.40 -3.12
N LEU A 74 -9.12 6.60 -2.64
CA LEU A 74 -9.80 6.89 -1.39
C LEU A 74 -11.16 7.52 -1.73
N GLU A 75 -12.23 6.89 -1.29
CA GLU A 75 -13.59 7.46 -1.37
C GLU A 75 -13.99 7.97 0.02
N ILE A 76 -14.37 9.23 0.06
CA ILE A 76 -14.77 9.92 1.27
C ILE A 76 -16.25 10.26 1.14
N GLY A 77 -17.09 9.59 1.92
CA GLY A 77 -18.53 9.82 1.98
C GLY A 77 -18.97 10.31 3.35
N GLU A 78 -20.22 10.76 3.43
CA GLU A 78 -20.82 11.19 4.69
C GLU A 78 -20.95 10.05 5.72
N SER A 79 -21.19 8.84 5.27
CA SER A 79 -21.44 7.66 6.12
C SER A 79 -20.25 6.72 6.27
N GLN A 80 -19.28 6.77 5.35
CA GLN A 80 -18.16 5.84 5.33
C GLN A 80 -16.94 6.42 4.58
N ILE A 81 -15.77 5.91 4.93
CA ILE A 81 -14.50 6.11 4.22
C ILE A 81 -14.13 4.77 3.60
N VAL A 82 -13.84 4.73 2.30
CA VAL A 82 -13.49 3.50 1.60
C VAL A 82 -12.12 3.63 0.95
N VAL A 83 -11.20 2.75 1.31
CA VAL A 83 -9.93 2.59 0.61
C VAL A 83 -10.13 1.52 -0.46
N LEU A 84 -10.24 1.96 -1.71
CA LEU A 84 -10.38 1.06 -2.85
C LEU A 84 -9.04 0.41 -3.20
N ARG A 85 -9.06 -0.90 -3.36
CA ARG A 85 -7.98 -1.74 -3.84
C ARG A 85 -8.53 -2.67 -4.91
N ARG A 86 -7.67 -3.26 -5.72
CA ARG A 86 -8.14 -4.16 -6.80
C ARG A 86 -8.86 -5.39 -6.28
N TYR A 87 -8.31 -6.05 -5.23
CA TYR A 87 -8.88 -7.31 -4.76
C TYR A 87 -9.90 -7.13 -3.62
N GLN A 88 -9.65 -6.22 -2.69
CA GLN A 88 -10.50 -6.07 -1.53
C GLN A 88 -10.48 -4.63 -1.02
N SER A 89 -11.61 -3.95 -1.06
CA SER A 89 -11.74 -2.61 -0.48
C SER A 89 -11.82 -2.67 1.05
N ILE A 90 -11.32 -1.62 1.70
CA ILE A 90 -11.43 -1.45 3.15
C ILE A 90 -12.49 -0.38 3.40
N VAL A 91 -13.55 -0.77 4.07
CA VAL A 91 -14.65 0.14 4.47
C VAL A 91 -14.49 0.48 5.94
N ILE A 92 -14.60 1.76 6.26
CA ILE A 92 -14.59 2.29 7.62
C ILE A 92 -15.88 3.09 7.78
N ASP A 93 -16.81 2.56 8.54
CA ASP A 93 -18.07 3.23 8.84
C ASP A 93 -17.84 4.42 9.77
N ARG A 94 -18.52 5.52 9.51
CA ARG A 94 -18.37 6.74 10.30
C ARG A 94 -18.74 6.55 11.77
N ASN A 95 -19.71 5.72 12.04
CA ASN A 95 -20.14 5.39 13.41
C ASN A 95 -19.07 4.65 14.21
N GLU A 96 -18.10 4.03 13.54
CA GLU A 96 -16.97 3.37 14.19
C GLU A 96 -15.82 4.33 14.51
N ILE A 97 -15.85 5.54 13.95
CA ILE A 97 -14.77 6.52 14.07
C ILE A 97 -14.95 7.32 15.35
N LYS A 98 -13.93 7.27 16.22
CA LYS A 98 -13.84 8.07 17.44
C LYS A 98 -13.24 9.44 17.16
N SER A 99 -12.15 9.51 16.39
CA SER A 99 -11.48 10.76 16.01
C SER A 99 -10.71 10.60 14.70
N ILE A 100 -10.55 11.73 13.99
CA ILE A 100 -9.69 11.85 12.81
C ILE A 100 -8.69 12.96 13.08
N GLU A 101 -7.40 12.63 13.04
CA GLU A 101 -6.31 13.57 13.33
C GLU A 101 -5.33 13.60 12.16
N LYS A 102 -4.93 14.78 11.70
CA LYS A 102 -3.83 14.93 10.75
C LYS A 102 -2.52 14.70 11.45
N LEU A 103 -1.72 13.77 10.95
CA LEU A 103 -0.43 13.46 11.52
C LEU A 103 0.65 14.44 11.01
N PRO A 104 1.63 14.79 11.84
CA PRO A 104 2.80 15.54 11.40
C PRO A 104 3.63 14.72 10.40
N GLU A 105 4.38 15.39 9.52
CA GLU A 105 5.16 14.72 8.47
C GLU A 105 6.19 13.70 8.99
N ASN A 106 6.65 13.87 10.23
CA ASN A 106 7.59 12.98 10.89
C ASN A 106 6.93 11.83 11.68
N ALA A 107 5.60 11.71 11.67
CA ALA A 107 4.86 10.72 12.48
C ALA A 107 5.26 9.27 12.15
N MET A 108 5.67 9.00 10.91
CA MET A 108 6.12 7.67 10.48
C MET A 108 7.61 7.43 10.74
N ARG A 109 8.34 8.40 11.31
CA ARG A 109 9.77 8.22 11.62
C ARG A 109 9.92 7.15 12.71
N GLY A 110 10.70 6.11 12.40
CA GLY A 110 10.86 4.97 13.30
C GLY A 110 9.67 4.00 13.32
N ALA A 111 8.75 4.08 12.35
CA ALA A 111 7.70 3.09 12.19
C ALA A 111 8.28 1.73 11.83
N ILE A 112 7.86 0.71 12.56
CA ILE A 112 8.24 -0.68 12.33
C ILE A 112 7.08 -1.37 11.62
N ARG A 113 7.38 -2.03 10.50
CA ARG A 113 6.40 -2.85 9.80
C ARG A 113 6.30 -4.21 10.48
N THR A 114 5.12 -4.54 10.99
CA THR A 114 4.83 -5.84 11.62
C THR A 114 4.19 -6.84 10.65
N GLY A 115 3.65 -6.35 9.53
CA GLY A 115 3.10 -7.19 8.46
C GLY A 115 2.61 -6.35 7.28
N GLY A 116 2.76 -6.85 6.05
CA GLY A 116 2.34 -6.14 4.83
C GLY A 116 3.50 -5.69 3.95
N VAL A 117 3.31 -4.66 3.15
CA VAL A 117 4.25 -4.20 2.12
C VAL A 117 4.78 -2.80 2.44
N GLY A 118 6.08 -2.60 2.23
CA GLY A 118 6.75 -1.32 2.48
C GLY A 118 7.48 -0.79 1.24
N GLY A 119 6.76 -0.11 0.36
CA GLY A 119 7.32 0.58 -0.80
C GLY A 119 7.00 -0.02 -2.16
N LEU A 120 6.76 -1.33 -2.27
CA LEU A 120 6.33 -1.96 -3.52
C LEU A 120 4.85 -1.62 -3.77
N PHE A 121 4.55 -0.83 -4.80
CA PHE A 121 3.24 -0.24 -5.11
C PHE A 121 2.63 0.65 -4.01
N GLY A 122 3.28 0.79 -2.84
CA GLY A 122 2.80 1.56 -1.72
C GLY A 122 3.26 1.05 -0.36
N PHE A 123 2.77 1.68 0.69
CA PHE A 123 2.96 1.29 2.09
C PHE A 123 1.61 0.88 2.64
N TYR A 124 1.40 -0.41 2.87
CA TYR A 124 0.13 -0.92 3.37
C TYR A 124 0.32 -2.19 4.21
N GLY A 125 -0.58 -2.36 5.17
CA GLY A 125 -0.54 -3.46 6.13
C GLY A 125 -0.44 -2.99 7.57
N LYS A 126 0.12 -3.81 8.45
CA LYS A 126 0.25 -3.53 9.87
C LYS A 126 1.60 -2.91 10.20
N TYR A 127 1.55 -1.82 10.97
CA TYR A 127 2.69 -1.06 11.42
C TYR A 127 2.58 -0.74 12.90
N TYR A 128 3.69 -0.39 13.50
CA TYR A 128 3.78 0.02 14.89
C TYR A 128 4.67 1.26 15.03
N THR A 129 4.24 2.24 15.80
CA THR A 129 5.08 3.34 16.30
C THR A 129 4.88 3.51 17.79
N ARG A 130 5.87 4.08 18.48
CA ARG A 130 5.73 4.37 19.92
C ARG A 130 4.61 5.37 20.22
N SER A 131 4.35 6.30 19.31
CA SER A 131 3.36 7.39 19.50
C SER A 131 1.91 6.95 19.24
N ILE A 132 1.69 5.99 18.33
CA ILE A 132 0.33 5.57 17.90
C ILE A 132 -0.01 4.17 18.42
N GLY A 133 1.02 3.35 18.71
CA GLY A 133 0.85 1.91 18.92
C GLY A 133 0.76 1.14 17.61
N SER A 134 0.01 0.05 17.61
CA SER A 134 -0.27 -0.74 16.40
C SER A 134 -1.37 -0.09 15.57
N PHE A 135 -1.18 -0.03 14.26
CA PHE A 135 -2.16 0.53 13.32
C PHE A 135 -2.06 -0.15 11.93
N SER A 136 -3.13 -0.04 11.17
CA SER A 136 -3.14 -0.40 9.76
C SER A 136 -2.81 0.83 8.90
N LEU A 137 -1.82 0.72 8.02
CA LEU A 137 -1.39 1.81 7.14
C LEU A 137 -1.88 1.55 5.71
N TYR A 138 -2.41 2.59 5.07
CA TYR A 138 -2.76 2.63 3.63
C TYR A 138 -2.27 3.94 3.05
N ALA A 139 -1.08 3.92 2.44
CA ALA A 139 -0.43 5.10 1.93
C ALA A 139 0.44 4.79 0.70
N THR A 140 0.63 5.77 -0.14
CA THR A 140 1.61 5.77 -1.25
C THR A 140 2.72 6.79 -1.05
N GLY A 141 2.78 7.37 0.16
CA GLY A 141 3.79 8.35 0.57
C GLY A 141 3.70 8.63 2.06
N SER A 142 4.59 9.51 2.55
CA SER A 142 4.68 9.91 3.95
C SER A 142 4.00 11.25 4.26
N LYS A 143 3.40 11.91 3.25
CA LYS A 143 2.74 13.21 3.42
C LYS A 143 1.24 13.07 3.57
N ASN A 144 0.62 14.07 4.22
CA ASN A 144 -0.82 14.15 4.39
C ASN A 144 -1.44 12.87 4.97
N LEU A 145 -0.85 12.36 6.03
CA LEU A 145 -1.34 11.20 6.74
C LEU A 145 -2.40 11.60 7.76
N PHE A 146 -3.47 10.83 7.81
CA PHE A 146 -4.56 10.99 8.77
C PHE A 146 -4.69 9.73 9.61
N LEU A 147 -4.68 9.91 10.93
CA LEU A 147 -4.93 8.86 11.90
C LEU A 147 -6.43 8.81 12.21
N ILE A 148 -7.04 7.71 11.90
CA ILE A 148 -8.43 7.39 12.24
C ILE A 148 -8.40 6.45 13.46
N ARG A 149 -8.88 6.93 14.58
CA ARG A 149 -9.06 6.12 15.79
C ARG A 149 -10.48 5.57 15.80
N LYS A 150 -10.62 4.27 15.97
CA LYS A 150 -11.92 3.60 16.05
C LYS A 150 -12.31 3.36 17.52
N TRP A 151 -13.60 3.25 17.77
CA TRP A 151 -14.11 2.93 19.10
C TRP A 151 -13.68 1.54 19.60
N ASP A 152 -13.42 0.60 18.69
CA ASP A 152 -12.92 -0.74 19.00
C ASP A 152 -11.41 -0.77 19.38
N GLY A 153 -10.78 0.39 19.48
CA GLY A 153 -9.36 0.53 19.80
C GLY A 153 -8.39 0.33 18.63
N LYS A 154 -8.90 -0.02 17.44
CA LYS A 154 -8.05 -0.14 16.25
C LYS A 154 -7.75 1.22 15.67
N ASN A 155 -6.50 1.40 15.23
CA ASN A 155 -6.02 2.59 14.57
C ASN A 155 -5.78 2.32 13.10
N VAL A 156 -6.21 3.26 12.24
CA VAL A 156 -5.98 3.21 10.81
C VAL A 156 -5.32 4.52 10.37
N VAL A 157 -4.25 4.43 9.61
CA VAL A 157 -3.56 5.60 9.03
C VAL A 157 -3.73 5.57 7.53
N ILE A 158 -4.25 6.67 6.96
CA ILE A 158 -4.53 6.78 5.53
C ILE A 158 -3.84 8.04 5.00
N ALA A 159 -3.18 7.93 3.84
CA ALA A 159 -2.72 9.09 3.09
C ALA A 159 -3.86 9.66 2.25
N CYS A 160 -4.01 11.00 2.25
CA CYS A 160 -4.97 11.68 1.38
C CYS A 160 -4.25 12.76 0.59
N ALA A 161 -4.32 12.71 -0.75
CA ALA A 161 -3.69 13.70 -1.62
C ALA A 161 -4.35 15.08 -1.48
N GLU A 162 -5.64 15.12 -1.11
CA GLU A 162 -6.42 16.33 -0.89
C GLU A 162 -6.84 16.43 0.58
N PRO A 163 -5.96 16.99 1.46
CA PRO A 163 -6.17 17.02 2.90
C PRO A 163 -7.45 17.75 3.32
N ASP A 164 -7.86 18.78 2.57
CA ASP A 164 -9.05 19.58 2.85
C ASP A 164 -10.33 18.72 2.87
N LYS A 165 -10.40 17.71 2.00
CA LYS A 165 -11.54 16.79 1.95
C LYS A 165 -11.62 15.88 3.19
N MET A 166 -10.50 15.56 3.81
CA MET A 166 -10.48 14.83 5.08
C MET A 166 -10.78 15.74 6.27
N GLU A 167 -10.50 17.05 6.16
CA GLU A 167 -10.79 18.01 7.24
C GLU A 167 -12.31 18.27 7.40
N TYR A 168 -13.08 18.15 6.33
CA TYR A 168 -14.56 18.16 6.41
C TYR A 168 -15.14 17.02 7.27
N LEU A 169 -14.38 15.98 7.52
CA LEU A 169 -14.79 14.84 8.34
C LEU A 169 -14.41 14.99 9.81
N LYS A 170 -13.66 16.04 10.19
CA LYS A 170 -13.39 16.33 11.59
C LYS A 170 -14.71 16.69 12.27
N LEU A 171 -15.06 15.91 13.23
CA LEU A 171 -16.16 16.16 14.16
C LEU A 171 -15.71 17.21 15.18
#